data_b52eeafb97556df00f291d2fcd7c328a
#
_entry.id   b52eeafb97556df00f291d2fcd7c328a
#
_cell.length_a   1.000
_cell.length_b   1.000
_cell.length_c   1.000
_cell.angle_alpha   90.00
_cell.angle_beta   90.00
_cell.angle_gamma   90.00
#
_symmetry.space_group_name_H-M   'P 1'
#
loop_
_entity.id
_entity.type
_entity.pdbx_description
1 polymer ?
#
loop_
_entity_poly.entity_id
_entity_poly.type
_entity_poly.pdbx_seq_one_letter_code
_entity_poly.pdbx_strand_id
1 'polypeptide(L)'
;SKFNQPLVNSLENCTTLKTTFKDNHFIDDEYRIILEQKASVSPNLYRIYYLGEWGKEDIQRPYCQNFNREKHISDLAVFNPALPVYFSLDFNVEPFVCEASHIWTDANGMHFHTFDEIVIEKNGDVPEMCDMIENTYGMRVVSNAIFTGDAMQRKREITQRNNIDAWRMIDARFNLGRRL
;
A
#
# COMPACT_ATOMS: atom_id res chain seq x y z
N SER A 1 -4.19 -9.33 12.41
CA SER A 1 -3.38 -9.68 13.60
C SER A 1 -1.92 -9.63 13.18
N LYS A 2 -1.11 -8.76 13.83
CA LYS A 2 0.33 -8.61 13.59
C LYS A 2 1.19 -9.80 14.07
N PHE A 3 0.56 -10.85 14.56
CA PHE A 3 1.28 -12.04 15.02
C PHE A 3 1.27 -13.10 13.93
N ASN A 4 2.41 -13.27 13.31
CA ASN A 4 2.63 -14.39 12.39
C ASN A 4 2.91 -15.66 13.23
N GLN A 5 2.09 -16.68 13.08
CA GLN A 5 2.21 -17.95 13.82
C GLN A 5 3.64 -18.55 13.80
N PRO A 6 4.38 -18.54 12.67
CA PRO A 6 5.77 -19.00 12.65
C PRO A 6 6.70 -18.20 13.58
N LEU A 7 6.43 -16.90 13.74
CA LEU A 7 7.25 -16.01 14.59
C LEU A 7 7.04 -16.30 16.07
N VAL A 8 5.80 -16.57 16.48
CA VAL A 8 5.48 -16.94 17.87
C VAL A 8 6.06 -18.31 18.23
N ASN A 9 5.98 -19.27 17.31
CA ASN A 9 6.51 -20.62 17.54
C ASN A 9 8.06 -20.69 17.53
N SER A 10 8.74 -19.64 17.04
CA SER A 10 10.21 -19.55 17.02
C SER A 10 10.82 -18.88 18.26
N LEU A 11 9.99 -18.34 19.16
CA LEU A 11 10.49 -17.70 20.37
C LEU A 11 10.93 -18.75 21.40
N GLU A 12 12.17 -18.65 21.84
CA GLU A 12 12.65 -19.40 23.01
C GLU A 12 11.78 -19.06 24.22
N ASN A 13 11.43 -20.07 25.02
CA ASN A 13 10.55 -19.94 26.19
C ASN A 13 9.08 -19.61 25.88
N CYS A 14 8.60 -19.88 24.67
CA CYS A 14 7.20 -19.80 24.34
C CYS A 14 6.58 -21.19 24.20
N THR A 15 5.53 -21.47 24.96
CA THR A 15 4.71 -22.67 24.80
C THR A 15 3.37 -22.30 24.18
N THR A 16 3.11 -22.87 22.99
CA THR A 16 1.82 -22.64 22.31
C THR A 16 0.88 -23.79 22.64
N LEU A 17 -0.24 -23.48 23.27
CA LEU A 17 -1.32 -24.42 23.52
C LEU A 17 -2.48 -24.12 22.56
N LYS A 18 -2.85 -25.10 21.74
CA LYS A 18 -4.02 -25.00 20.88
C LYS A 18 -5.19 -25.68 21.57
N THR A 19 -6.25 -24.91 21.88
CA THR A 19 -7.49 -25.43 22.45
C THR A 19 -8.67 -25.02 21.56
N THR A 20 -9.71 -25.82 21.58
CA THR A 20 -10.95 -25.60 20.87
C THR A 20 -12.10 -25.71 21.86
N PHE A 21 -13.34 -25.39 21.44
CA PHE A 21 -14.49 -25.56 22.29
C PHE A 21 -14.73 -27.04 22.69
N LYS A 22 -14.17 -27.99 21.93
CA LYS A 22 -14.26 -29.43 22.24
C LYS A 22 -13.46 -29.84 23.47
N ASP A 23 -12.47 -29.03 23.81
CA ASP A 23 -11.59 -29.25 24.97
C ASP A 23 -12.20 -28.66 26.25
N ASN A 24 -13.27 -27.88 26.12
CA ASN A 24 -13.98 -27.28 27.26
C ASN A 24 -15.21 -28.11 27.65
N HIS A 25 -15.11 -28.83 28.75
CA HIS A 25 -16.18 -29.67 29.27
C HIS A 25 -17.36 -28.90 29.89
N PHE A 26 -17.22 -27.59 30.08
CA PHE A 26 -18.24 -26.74 30.72
C PHE A 26 -19.15 -26.01 29.71
N ILE A 27 -18.94 -26.24 28.40
CA ILE A 27 -19.80 -25.65 27.38
C ILE A 27 -21.10 -26.41 27.30
N ASP A 28 -22.24 -25.69 27.39
CA ASP A 28 -23.56 -26.25 27.18
C ASP A 28 -23.85 -26.59 25.72
N ASP A 29 -24.88 -27.40 25.50
CA ASP A 29 -25.23 -27.87 24.17
C ASP A 29 -25.77 -26.74 23.28
N GLU A 30 -26.44 -25.72 23.84
CA GLU A 30 -26.94 -24.58 23.09
C GLU A 30 -25.77 -23.75 22.50
N TYR A 31 -24.76 -23.48 23.32
CA TYR A 31 -23.57 -22.75 22.83
C TYR A 31 -22.80 -23.55 21.77
N ARG A 32 -22.76 -24.87 21.93
CA ARG A 32 -22.14 -25.77 20.93
C ARG A 32 -22.84 -25.68 19.59
N ILE A 33 -24.18 -25.69 19.57
CA ILE A 33 -25.00 -25.53 18.37
C ILE A 33 -24.75 -24.15 17.71
N ILE A 34 -24.66 -23.07 18.51
CA ILE A 34 -24.39 -21.74 18.01
C ILE A 34 -23.00 -21.67 17.31
N LEU A 35 -21.98 -22.31 17.87
CA LEU A 35 -20.65 -22.38 17.26
C LEU A 35 -20.66 -23.15 15.95
N GLU A 36 -21.38 -24.26 15.88
CA GLU A 36 -21.54 -25.07 14.67
C GLU A 36 -22.33 -24.33 13.59
N GLN A 37 -23.36 -23.57 13.95
CA GLN A 37 -24.08 -22.70 13.01
C GLN A 37 -23.19 -21.57 12.47
N LYS A 38 -22.39 -20.94 13.31
CA LYS A 38 -21.41 -19.92 12.84
C LYS A 38 -20.40 -20.51 11.88
N ALA A 39 -20.00 -21.75 12.09
CA ALA A 39 -19.09 -22.46 11.19
C ALA A 39 -19.66 -22.64 9.78
N SER A 40 -20.98 -22.80 9.65
CA SER A 40 -21.63 -22.95 8.34
C SER A 40 -21.76 -21.64 7.54
N VAL A 41 -21.66 -20.50 8.22
CA VAL A 41 -21.85 -19.17 7.60
C VAL A 41 -20.55 -18.60 7.02
N SER A 42 -19.40 -18.89 7.62
CA SER A 42 -18.11 -18.34 7.20
C SER A 42 -16.98 -19.34 7.43
N PRO A 43 -16.22 -19.71 6.37
CA PRO A 43 -15.04 -20.58 6.51
C PRO A 43 -13.98 -20.01 7.47
N ASN A 44 -13.86 -18.70 7.55
CA ASN A 44 -12.91 -18.04 8.43
C ASN A 44 -13.33 -18.13 9.90
N LEU A 45 -14.63 -17.92 10.19
CA LEU A 45 -15.19 -18.12 11.53
C LEU A 45 -15.08 -19.59 11.97
N TYR A 46 -15.26 -20.54 11.04
CA TYR A 46 -15.03 -21.96 11.31
C TYR A 46 -13.60 -22.24 11.76
N ARG A 47 -12.62 -21.67 11.06
CA ARG A 47 -11.20 -21.83 11.41
C ARG A 47 -10.87 -21.27 12.79
N ILE A 48 -11.39 -20.08 13.10
CA ILE A 48 -11.14 -19.38 14.37
C ILE A 48 -11.83 -20.11 15.53
N TYR A 49 -13.14 -20.25 15.44
CA TYR A 49 -13.96 -20.69 16.58
C TYR A 49 -14.05 -22.20 16.72
N TYR A 50 -13.98 -22.94 15.61
CA TYR A 50 -14.13 -24.38 15.62
C TYR A 50 -12.79 -25.12 15.64
N LEU A 51 -11.85 -24.68 14.80
CA LEU A 51 -10.53 -25.32 14.70
C LEU A 51 -9.47 -24.68 15.62
N GLY A 52 -9.76 -23.58 16.30
CA GLY A 52 -8.79 -22.84 17.11
C GLY A 52 -7.57 -22.41 16.31
N GLU A 53 -7.78 -22.08 15.02
CA GLU A 53 -6.73 -21.60 14.13
C GLU A 53 -6.67 -20.07 14.12
N TRP A 54 -5.53 -19.55 13.68
CA TRP A 54 -5.41 -18.11 13.42
C TRP A 54 -6.32 -17.75 12.25
N GLY A 55 -7.29 -16.86 12.51
CA GLY A 55 -8.14 -16.33 11.47
C GLY A 55 -7.37 -15.42 10.53
N LYS A 56 -7.80 -15.38 9.30
CA LYS A 56 -7.46 -14.29 8.41
C LYS A 56 -8.44 -13.16 8.67
N GLU A 57 -7.96 -11.93 8.68
CA GLU A 57 -8.83 -10.76 8.69
C GLU A 57 -9.68 -10.82 7.42
N ASP A 58 -10.98 -11.10 7.54
CA ASP A 58 -11.90 -10.98 6.42
C ASP A 58 -12.09 -9.49 6.16
N ILE A 59 -11.37 -8.97 5.19
CA ILE A 59 -11.62 -7.64 4.65
C ILE A 59 -12.97 -7.73 3.93
N GLN A 60 -14.06 -7.51 4.67
CA GLN A 60 -15.42 -7.61 4.14
C GLN A 60 -15.69 -6.62 3.01
N ARG A 61 -14.89 -5.56 2.93
CA ARG A 61 -14.93 -4.55 1.84
C ARG A 61 -13.51 -4.07 1.56
N PRO A 62 -12.76 -4.75 0.71
CA PRO A 62 -11.47 -4.23 0.27
C PRO A 62 -11.68 -2.87 -0.42
N TYR A 63 -10.76 -1.93 -0.21
CA TYR A 63 -10.80 -0.61 -0.84
C TYR A 63 -10.94 -0.75 -2.37
N CYS A 64 -10.16 -1.64 -2.96
CA CYS A 64 -10.24 -1.98 -4.38
C CYS A 64 -11.01 -3.30 -4.55
N GLN A 65 -12.35 -3.24 -4.64
CA GLN A 65 -13.21 -4.43 -4.73
C GLN A 65 -12.93 -5.29 -5.97
N ASN A 66 -12.52 -4.67 -7.06
CA ASN A 66 -12.24 -5.34 -8.33
C ASN A 66 -10.77 -5.75 -8.50
N PHE A 67 -9.92 -5.50 -7.49
CA PHE A 67 -8.53 -5.91 -7.55
C PHE A 67 -8.43 -7.43 -7.55
N ASN A 68 -7.79 -7.95 -8.59
CA ASN A 68 -7.47 -9.37 -8.73
C ASN A 68 -5.97 -9.51 -8.96
N ARG A 69 -5.30 -10.22 -8.06
CA ARG A 69 -3.86 -10.36 -8.07
C ARG A 69 -3.32 -10.98 -9.37
N GLU A 70 -4.01 -11.98 -9.89
CA GLU A 70 -3.61 -12.69 -11.13
C GLU A 70 -3.75 -11.83 -12.39
N LYS A 71 -4.66 -10.85 -12.35
CA LYS A 71 -4.93 -9.95 -13.48
C LYS A 71 -4.16 -8.64 -13.42
N HIS A 72 -3.92 -8.13 -12.19
CA HIS A 72 -3.42 -6.76 -11.99
C HIS A 72 -1.97 -6.71 -11.54
N ILE A 73 -1.34 -7.85 -11.24
CA ILE A 73 0.10 -7.92 -10.98
C ILE A 73 0.76 -8.63 -12.16
N SER A 74 1.78 -7.99 -12.72
CA SER A 74 2.51 -8.50 -13.87
C SER A 74 3.98 -8.16 -13.79
N ASP A 75 4.84 -9.12 -14.05
CA ASP A 75 6.29 -8.93 -14.17
C ASP A 75 6.68 -8.10 -15.42
N LEU A 76 5.69 -7.78 -16.28
CA LEU A 76 5.89 -6.90 -17.44
C LEU A 76 5.78 -5.41 -17.07
N ALA A 77 5.32 -5.08 -15.88
CA ALA A 77 5.26 -3.72 -15.38
C ALA A 77 6.66 -3.26 -14.94
N VAL A 78 7.53 -2.96 -15.89
CA VAL A 78 8.90 -2.52 -15.68
C VAL A 78 9.14 -1.14 -16.30
N PHE A 79 10.14 -0.41 -15.81
CA PHE A 79 10.53 0.87 -16.39
C PHE A 79 10.92 0.73 -17.89
N ASN A 80 10.29 1.58 -18.72
CA ASN A 80 10.58 1.68 -20.14
C ASN A 80 10.84 3.14 -20.52
N PRO A 81 12.08 3.52 -20.89
CA PRO A 81 12.43 4.91 -21.22
C PRO A 81 11.74 5.45 -22.49
N ALA A 82 11.10 4.61 -23.29
CA ALA A 82 10.34 5.02 -24.46
C ALA A 82 8.89 5.44 -24.14
N LEU A 83 8.41 5.17 -22.94
CA LEU A 83 7.06 5.51 -22.49
C LEU A 83 7.07 6.77 -21.60
N PRO A 84 5.97 7.54 -21.57
CA PRO A 84 5.81 8.62 -20.60
C PRO A 84 5.91 8.11 -19.17
N VAL A 85 6.60 8.85 -18.31
CA VAL A 85 6.73 8.58 -16.89
C VAL A 85 5.86 9.53 -16.08
N TYR A 86 5.11 9.00 -15.15
CA TYR A 86 4.28 9.72 -14.20
C TYR A 86 4.78 9.42 -12.79
N PHE A 87 5.03 10.47 -12.01
CA PHE A 87 5.31 10.39 -10.59
C PHE A 87 4.10 10.91 -9.82
N SER A 88 3.47 10.04 -9.02
CA SER A 88 2.33 10.38 -8.18
C SER A 88 2.77 10.46 -6.73
N LEU A 89 2.63 11.64 -6.12
CA LEU A 89 3.13 11.94 -4.79
C LEU A 89 1.98 11.96 -3.77
N ASP A 90 2.13 11.18 -2.71
CA ASP A 90 1.32 11.27 -1.49
C ASP A 90 2.16 11.97 -0.41
N PHE A 91 1.87 13.25 -0.17
CA PHE A 91 2.65 14.17 0.67
C PHE A 91 2.44 13.95 2.17
N ASN A 92 2.40 12.72 2.62
CA ASN A 92 2.45 12.43 4.05
C ASN A 92 3.88 12.54 4.57
N VAL A 93 4.04 12.76 5.86
CA VAL A 93 5.37 12.81 6.48
C VAL A 93 5.87 11.42 6.87
N GLU A 94 4.94 10.52 7.21
CA GLU A 94 5.23 9.17 7.67
C GLU A 94 4.14 8.18 7.21
N PRO A 95 4.36 7.45 6.12
CA PRO A 95 5.42 7.59 5.13
C PRO A 95 5.14 8.68 4.08
N PHE A 96 6.16 9.25 3.47
CA PHE A 96 6.07 10.00 2.23
C PHE A 96 6.30 9.05 1.05
N VAL A 97 5.34 8.97 0.13
CA VAL A 97 5.35 7.97 -0.95
C VAL A 97 5.31 8.64 -2.32
N CYS A 98 6.08 8.10 -3.24
CA CYS A 98 6.01 8.41 -4.65
C CYS A 98 5.84 7.13 -5.45
N GLU A 99 4.75 7.02 -6.20
CA GLU A 99 4.50 5.96 -7.15
C GLU A 99 5.01 6.36 -8.53
N ALA A 100 5.73 5.46 -9.21
CA ALA A 100 6.21 5.66 -10.57
C ALA A 100 5.43 4.76 -11.55
N SER A 101 4.81 5.39 -12.55
CA SER A 101 3.92 4.70 -13.48
C SER A 101 4.18 5.10 -14.94
N HIS A 102 3.83 4.20 -15.85
CA HIS A 102 3.64 4.48 -17.27
C HIS A 102 2.15 4.54 -17.59
N ILE A 103 1.73 5.58 -18.29
CA ILE A 103 0.36 5.71 -18.80
C ILE A 103 0.47 6.00 -20.30
N TRP A 104 -0.14 5.15 -21.12
CA TRP A 104 -0.18 5.33 -22.57
C TRP A 104 -1.46 4.75 -23.16
N THR A 105 -1.74 5.09 -24.41
CA THR A 105 -2.89 4.57 -25.16
C THR A 105 -2.40 4.00 -26.47
N ASP A 106 -2.93 2.83 -26.83
CA ASP A 106 -2.71 2.19 -28.14
C ASP A 106 -4.03 1.71 -28.74
N ALA A 107 -3.96 0.86 -29.76
CA ALA A 107 -5.14 0.28 -30.43
C ALA A 107 -5.99 -0.61 -29.51
N ASN A 108 -5.42 -1.10 -28.39
CA ASN A 108 -6.11 -1.96 -27.43
C ASN A 108 -6.74 -1.14 -26.29
N GLY A 109 -6.47 0.17 -26.21
CA GLY A 109 -7.00 1.08 -25.20
C GLY A 109 -5.93 1.75 -24.35
N MET A 110 -6.35 2.22 -23.18
CA MET A 110 -5.49 2.87 -22.21
C MET A 110 -4.80 1.82 -21.32
N HIS A 111 -3.50 1.96 -21.18
CA HIS A 111 -2.65 1.15 -20.30
C HIS A 111 -2.17 2.00 -19.13
N PHE A 112 -2.15 1.39 -17.95
CA PHE A 112 -1.62 1.96 -16.72
C PHE A 112 -0.76 0.90 -16.03
N HIS A 113 0.54 1.14 -15.94
CA HIS A 113 1.48 0.22 -15.31
C HIS A 113 2.28 0.94 -14.23
N THR A 114 2.02 0.63 -12.98
CA THR A 114 2.89 1.01 -11.87
C THR A 114 4.08 0.08 -11.87
N PHE A 115 5.29 0.63 -11.97
CA PHE A 115 6.51 -0.16 -12.08
C PHE A 115 7.45 0.03 -10.90
N ASP A 116 7.24 1.06 -10.07
CA ASP A 116 8.09 1.30 -8.90
C ASP A 116 7.37 2.16 -7.84
N GLU A 117 7.87 2.08 -6.61
CA GLU A 117 7.42 2.85 -5.46
C GLU A 117 8.64 3.31 -4.66
N ILE A 118 8.75 4.61 -4.41
CA ILE A 118 9.76 5.21 -3.55
C ILE A 118 9.10 5.62 -2.25
N VAL A 119 9.62 5.14 -1.13
CA VAL A 119 9.03 5.36 0.20
C VAL A 119 10.06 5.95 1.15
N ILE A 120 9.72 7.08 1.78
CA ILE A 120 10.46 7.64 2.92
C ILE A 120 9.63 7.34 4.17
N GLU A 121 10.09 6.38 4.95
CA GLU A 121 9.32 5.83 6.08
C GLU A 121 9.07 6.84 7.20
N LYS A 122 10.04 7.73 7.47
CA LYS A 122 9.97 8.69 8.58
C LYS A 122 10.59 10.02 8.20
N ASN A 123 9.98 11.09 8.71
CA ASN A 123 10.46 12.46 8.55
C ASN A 123 10.69 12.86 7.08
N GLY A 124 9.88 12.31 6.15
CA GLY A 124 10.00 12.59 4.73
C GLY A 124 9.79 14.06 4.40
N ASP A 125 10.65 14.61 3.57
CA ASP A 125 10.51 15.96 3.02
C ASP A 125 10.62 15.97 1.49
N VAL A 126 10.19 17.07 0.88
CA VAL A 126 10.18 17.21 -0.58
C VAL A 126 11.57 17.20 -1.20
N PRO A 127 12.59 17.87 -0.65
CA PRO A 127 13.96 17.79 -1.15
C PRO A 127 14.49 16.35 -1.18
N GLU A 128 14.32 15.58 -0.10
CA GLU A 128 14.79 14.20 -0.02
C GLU A 128 14.08 13.31 -1.05
N MET A 129 12.76 13.45 -1.20
CA MET A 129 12.00 12.72 -2.23
C MET A 129 12.50 13.07 -3.64
N CYS A 130 12.75 14.35 -3.91
CA CYS A 130 13.32 14.77 -5.20
C CYS A 130 14.71 14.16 -5.45
N ASP A 131 15.56 14.12 -4.43
CA ASP A 131 16.90 13.52 -4.55
C ASP A 131 16.80 12.00 -4.82
N MET A 132 15.90 11.29 -4.16
CA MET A 132 15.66 9.87 -4.40
C MET A 132 15.15 9.61 -5.82
N ILE A 133 14.18 10.38 -6.31
CA ILE A 133 13.66 10.28 -7.68
C ILE A 133 14.76 10.52 -8.70
N GLU A 134 15.55 11.59 -8.52
CA GLU A 134 16.65 11.94 -9.42
C GLU A 134 17.76 10.88 -9.43
N ASN A 135 18.14 10.38 -8.26
CA ASN A 135 19.15 9.33 -8.14
C ASN A 135 18.72 8.01 -8.79
N THR A 136 17.40 7.70 -8.73
CA THR A 136 16.86 6.45 -9.29
C THR A 136 16.73 6.51 -10.81
N TYR A 137 16.21 7.61 -11.37
CA TYR A 137 15.84 7.69 -12.79
C TYR A 137 16.74 8.61 -13.61
N GLY A 138 17.48 9.49 -12.97
CA GLY A 138 18.31 10.49 -13.61
C GLY A 138 17.54 11.70 -14.13
N MET A 139 18.20 12.86 -14.16
CA MET A 139 17.60 14.16 -14.54
C MET A 139 16.94 14.14 -15.92
N ARG A 140 17.48 13.38 -16.90
CA ARG A 140 16.92 13.29 -18.24
C ARG A 140 15.50 12.71 -18.27
N VAL A 141 15.21 11.70 -17.43
CA VAL A 141 13.89 11.11 -17.30
C VAL A 141 12.98 12.06 -16.53
N VAL A 142 13.45 12.52 -15.38
CA VAL A 142 12.67 13.32 -14.43
C VAL A 142 12.23 14.64 -15.05
N SER A 143 13.09 15.35 -15.78
CA SER A 143 12.77 16.62 -16.46
C SER A 143 11.71 16.47 -17.56
N ASN A 144 11.46 15.26 -18.05
CA ASN A 144 10.42 14.97 -19.03
C ASN A 144 9.19 14.28 -18.44
N ALA A 145 9.23 13.92 -17.17
CA ALA A 145 8.13 13.25 -16.47
C ALA A 145 6.95 14.20 -16.18
N ILE A 146 5.83 13.62 -15.87
CA ILE A 146 4.63 14.31 -15.41
C ILE A 146 4.49 14.03 -13.91
N PHE A 147 4.39 15.10 -13.11
CA PHE A 147 4.16 14.98 -11.68
C PHE A 147 2.71 15.21 -11.33
N THR A 148 2.18 14.39 -10.44
CA THR A 148 0.81 14.47 -9.94
C THR A 148 0.76 14.14 -8.44
N GLY A 149 -0.33 14.46 -7.78
CA GLY A 149 -0.53 14.21 -6.35
C GLY A 149 -1.61 15.12 -5.78
N ASP A 150 -1.65 15.25 -4.46
CA ASP A 150 -2.67 16.04 -3.78
C ASP A 150 -2.53 17.54 -4.08
N ALA A 151 -3.57 18.11 -4.70
CA ALA A 151 -3.68 19.53 -4.99
C ALA A 151 -3.75 20.41 -3.73
N MET A 152 -4.11 19.84 -2.58
CA MET A 152 -4.19 20.58 -1.30
C MET A 152 -2.80 21.07 -0.85
N GLN A 153 -1.72 20.44 -1.27
CA GLN A 153 -0.34 20.85 -0.99
C GLN A 153 0.10 22.13 -1.71
N ARG A 154 -0.78 22.71 -2.54
CA ARG A 154 -0.63 24.07 -3.08
C ARG A 154 -1.10 25.17 -2.11
N LYS A 155 -1.69 24.79 -0.96
CA LYS A 155 -2.10 25.77 0.05
C LYS A 155 -0.87 26.27 0.82
N ARG A 156 -0.80 27.60 0.94
CA ARG A 156 0.23 28.26 1.76
C ARG A 156 -0.04 27.99 3.23
N GLU A 157 0.86 27.34 3.92
CA GLU A 157 0.85 27.31 5.38
C GLU A 157 1.43 28.62 5.93
N ILE A 158 0.68 29.26 6.82
CA ILE A 158 1.06 30.56 7.47
C ILE A 158 2.40 30.46 8.23
N THR A 159 2.82 29.25 8.57
CA THR A 159 4.05 28.97 9.33
C THR A 159 5.33 28.89 8.48
N GLN A 160 5.22 28.80 7.16
CA GLN A 160 6.39 28.70 6.27
C GLN A 160 6.97 30.10 5.95
N ARG A 161 8.16 30.38 6.48
CA ARG A 161 8.86 31.67 6.31
C ARG A 161 9.06 32.14 4.86
N ASN A 162 9.05 31.24 3.86
CA ASN A 162 9.36 31.54 2.47
C ASN A 162 8.19 31.39 1.50
N ASN A 163 6.98 31.08 1.94
CA ASN A 163 5.79 30.96 1.06
C ASN A 163 5.98 29.97 -0.12
N ILE A 164 6.85 28.97 0.01
CA ILE A 164 7.13 27.98 -1.02
C ILE A 164 6.34 26.72 -0.66
N ASP A 165 5.37 26.38 -1.48
CA ASP A 165 4.63 25.13 -1.35
C ASP A 165 5.42 23.96 -1.97
N ALA A 166 4.99 22.72 -1.65
CA ALA A 166 5.67 21.51 -2.10
C ALA A 166 5.80 21.44 -3.63
N TRP A 167 4.76 21.84 -4.36
CA TRP A 167 4.76 21.84 -5.81
C TRP A 167 5.76 22.82 -6.43
N ARG A 168 5.93 23.99 -5.82
CA ARG A 168 6.94 24.96 -6.25
C ARG A 168 8.34 24.46 -5.98
N MET A 169 8.56 23.69 -4.90
CA MET A 169 9.87 23.08 -4.63
C MET A 169 10.22 22.05 -5.73
N ILE A 170 9.26 21.21 -6.10
CA ILE A 170 9.42 20.22 -7.17
C ILE A 170 9.66 20.89 -8.51
N ASP A 171 8.87 21.92 -8.85
CA ASP A 171 9.04 22.69 -10.10
C ASP A 171 10.41 23.38 -10.16
N ALA A 172 10.83 24.00 -9.08
CA ALA A 172 12.14 24.63 -8.98
C ALA A 172 13.30 23.63 -9.12
N ARG A 173 13.12 22.41 -8.58
CA ARG A 173 14.15 21.35 -8.65
C ARG A 173 14.29 20.78 -10.07
N PHE A 174 13.18 20.52 -10.75
CA PHE A 174 13.14 19.75 -12.00
C PHE A 174 12.79 20.58 -13.23
N ASN A 175 12.45 21.85 -13.06
CA ASN A 175 12.06 22.78 -14.13
C ASN A 175 10.91 22.24 -15.00
N LEU A 176 9.85 21.81 -14.36
CA LEU A 176 8.74 21.09 -15.01
C LEU A 176 7.81 21.99 -15.83
N GLY A 177 7.69 23.26 -15.46
CA GLY A 177 6.83 24.24 -16.11
C GLY A 177 5.35 23.85 -16.02
N ARG A 178 4.72 23.44 -17.14
CA ARG A 178 3.28 23.08 -17.20
C ARG A 178 2.98 21.60 -16.96
N ARG A 179 3.95 20.82 -16.55
CA ARG A 179 3.83 19.35 -16.35
C ARG A 179 3.51 18.95 -14.91
N LEU A 180 3.04 19.92 -14.13
CA LEU A 180 2.51 19.73 -12.77
C LEU A 180 0.99 19.58 -12.80
#